data_6a3664d4f0eb22010098cbd58fe203c1
#
_entry.id   6a3664d4f0eb22010098cbd58fe203c1
#
_cell.length_a   1.000
_cell.length_b   1.000
_cell.length_c   1.000
_cell.angle_alpha   90.00
_cell.angle_beta   90.00
_cell.angle_gamma   90.00
#
_symmetry.space_group_name_H-M   'P 1'
#
loop_
_entity.id
_entity.type
_entity.pdbx_description
1 polymer ?
#
loop_
_entity_poly.entity_id
_entity_poly.type
_entity_poly.pdbx_seq_one_letter_code
_entity_poly.pdbx_strand_id
1 'polypeptide(L)'
;MSRLDKFCLPDGCMLSFNPRKAKMTSTETKKQYKRWFKKIKLGSPIIHKGVAVYPIFSEITSTLDYLGLTAALERKVLKVTEIHEGGSVPELRVKNTAKRPVLLVDGEELEGAKQNRTLNSSILVPAESEILIPVSCTEQGRWNYSGDKHFESSGHVLESKTRARKMKSVSKTLYKMNNYSGNQSEVWNGIHQFETEMANYSPTSAHKDVYKQKNKAFESGFSKFRKLEEGQQGVMVVIDGHPVGLDFVSRPEVYGDIHEKLIKSYVFAPLHNGTKSDVKKKRASRAVAAFLARAQTANARAFDSVGHGFDLRAEAKHLVGTALNHEQESLHVSFLSLPQGFSRRSRTRRQIRGSFIDNITTENNSDDSSN
;
A
#
# COMPACT_ATOMS: atom_id res chain seq x y z
N MET A 1 26.35 -20.88 -23.45
CA MET A 1 27.26 -20.26 -22.45
C MET A 1 26.70 -18.89 -22.11
N SER A 2 25.90 -18.79 -21.07
CA SER A 2 25.31 -17.52 -20.60
C SER A 2 26.08 -17.06 -19.35
N ARG A 3 26.57 -15.84 -19.40
CA ARG A 3 27.32 -15.21 -18.31
C ARG A 3 26.42 -15.05 -17.09
N LEU A 4 26.87 -15.60 -15.97
CA LEU A 4 26.38 -15.33 -14.61
C LEU A 4 27.12 -14.10 -14.11
N ASP A 5 26.42 -12.98 -13.99
CA ASP A 5 26.95 -11.81 -13.30
C ASP A 5 26.86 -12.05 -11.80
N LYS A 6 28.02 -12.32 -11.19
CA LYS A 6 28.21 -12.42 -9.74
C LYS A 6 28.37 -11.00 -9.20
N PHE A 7 27.42 -10.48 -8.48
CA PHE A 7 27.63 -9.33 -7.61
C PHE A 7 28.23 -9.82 -6.27
N CYS A 8 29.49 -9.52 -6.04
CA CYS A 8 30.14 -9.71 -4.74
C CYS A 8 29.98 -8.44 -3.92
N LEU A 9 29.41 -8.57 -2.70
CA LEU A 9 29.49 -7.54 -1.66
C LEU A 9 30.79 -7.71 -0.86
N PRO A 10 31.37 -6.62 -0.25
CA PRO A 10 32.70 -6.65 0.38
C PRO A 10 32.87 -7.60 1.57
N ASP A 11 31.78 -8.10 2.15
CA ASP A 11 31.81 -8.87 3.41
C ASP A 11 31.52 -10.38 3.26
N GLY A 12 31.83 -10.97 2.12
CA GLY A 12 31.94 -12.43 1.99
C GLY A 12 30.65 -13.26 2.19
N CYS A 13 29.49 -12.67 2.32
CA CYS A 13 28.23 -13.39 2.48
C CYS A 13 27.65 -13.73 1.09
N MET A 14 27.80 -14.98 0.64
CA MET A 14 27.15 -15.48 -0.56
C MET A 14 25.67 -15.64 -0.30
N LEU A 15 24.85 -14.72 -0.84
CA LEU A 15 23.41 -14.94 -1.00
C LEU A 15 23.23 -16.10 -1.98
N SER A 16 22.84 -17.27 -1.49
CA SER A 16 22.48 -18.40 -2.34
C SER A 16 21.16 -18.09 -3.04
N PHE A 17 21.24 -17.54 -4.24
CA PHE A 17 20.10 -17.38 -5.12
C PHE A 17 19.63 -18.76 -5.57
N ASN A 18 18.47 -19.20 -5.11
CA ASN A 18 17.90 -20.50 -5.50
C ASN A 18 17.24 -20.33 -6.89
N PRO A 19 17.81 -20.90 -7.98
CA PRO A 19 17.37 -20.61 -9.34
C PRO A 19 16.10 -21.35 -9.79
N ARG A 20 15.34 -21.99 -8.89
CA ARG A 20 14.14 -22.74 -9.24
C ARG A 20 12.87 -22.20 -8.59
N LYS A 21 12.54 -20.92 -8.85
CA LYS A 21 11.14 -20.48 -8.73
C LYS A 21 10.41 -20.97 -9.99
N ALA A 22 9.57 -22.00 -9.86
CA ALA A 22 8.72 -22.42 -10.97
C ALA A 22 7.86 -21.23 -11.40
N LYS A 23 8.03 -20.75 -12.63
CA LYS A 23 7.22 -19.65 -13.17
C LYS A 23 5.79 -20.12 -13.27
N MET A 24 4.89 -19.50 -12.52
CA MET A 24 3.47 -19.76 -12.60
C MET A 24 2.95 -19.37 -13.99
N THR A 25 2.28 -20.27 -14.67
CA THR A 25 1.70 -19.97 -15.99
C THR A 25 0.53 -18.98 -15.86
N SER A 26 0.23 -18.27 -16.94
CA SER A 26 -0.95 -17.37 -16.99
C SER A 26 -2.25 -18.11 -16.68
N THR A 27 -2.34 -19.39 -17.05
CA THR A 27 -3.50 -20.25 -16.80
C THR A 27 -3.63 -20.61 -15.32
N GLU A 28 -2.54 -20.98 -14.66
CA GLU A 28 -2.49 -21.27 -13.22
C GLU A 28 -2.84 -20.05 -12.40
N THR A 29 -2.27 -18.89 -12.74
CA THR A 29 -2.59 -17.60 -12.11
C THR A 29 -4.09 -17.29 -12.16
N LYS A 30 -4.71 -17.45 -13.34
CA LYS A 30 -6.17 -17.24 -13.51
C LYS A 30 -6.99 -18.27 -12.72
N LYS A 31 -6.53 -19.50 -12.64
CA LYS A 31 -7.21 -20.58 -11.90
C LYS A 31 -7.19 -20.32 -10.39
N GLN A 32 -6.03 -19.96 -9.83
CA GLN A 32 -5.86 -19.64 -8.42
C GLN A 32 -6.67 -18.38 -8.04
N TYR A 33 -6.61 -17.34 -8.84
CA TYR A 33 -7.39 -16.12 -8.69
C TYR A 33 -8.90 -16.40 -8.62
N LYS A 34 -9.44 -17.18 -9.56
CA LYS A 34 -10.85 -17.58 -9.56
C LYS A 34 -11.22 -18.45 -8.36
N ARG A 35 -10.30 -19.31 -7.89
CA ARG A 35 -10.51 -20.18 -6.73
C ARG A 35 -10.70 -19.35 -5.45
N TRP A 36 -9.90 -18.31 -5.24
CA TRP A 36 -10.00 -17.43 -4.07
C TRP A 36 -11.38 -16.77 -3.98
N PHE A 37 -11.87 -16.16 -5.08
CA PHE A 37 -13.20 -15.54 -5.10
C PHE A 37 -14.36 -16.49 -4.81
N LYS A 38 -14.22 -17.77 -5.09
CA LYS A 38 -15.24 -18.80 -4.80
C LYS A 38 -15.26 -19.20 -3.33
N LYS A 39 -14.18 -18.96 -2.60
CA LYS A 39 -13.97 -19.45 -1.24
C LYS A 39 -14.17 -18.40 -0.16
N ILE A 40 -14.25 -17.12 -0.54
CA ILE A 40 -14.55 -16.06 0.40
C ILE A 40 -16.06 -15.95 0.67
N LYS A 41 -16.39 -15.60 1.92
CA LYS A 41 -17.75 -15.30 2.36
C LYS A 41 -17.76 -13.93 3.05
N LEU A 42 -18.78 -13.14 2.77
CA LEU A 42 -19.01 -11.87 3.47
C LEU A 42 -19.98 -12.09 4.60
N GLY A 43 -19.63 -11.64 5.79
CA GLY A 43 -20.54 -11.58 6.93
C GLY A 43 -21.54 -10.42 6.80
N SER A 44 -22.36 -10.25 7.82
CA SER A 44 -23.30 -9.13 7.92
C SER A 44 -22.52 -7.82 8.10
N PRO A 45 -22.87 -6.74 7.36
CA PRO A 45 -22.15 -5.48 7.52
C PRO A 45 -22.47 -4.82 8.86
N ILE A 46 -21.45 -4.24 9.47
CA ILE A 46 -21.60 -3.21 10.48
C ILE A 46 -21.79 -1.89 9.74
N ILE A 47 -22.89 -1.20 10.01
CA ILE A 47 -23.22 0.07 9.35
C ILE A 47 -23.27 1.18 10.40
N HIS A 48 -22.55 2.27 10.11
CA HIS A 48 -22.65 3.51 10.87
C HIS A 48 -22.63 4.69 9.92
N LYS A 49 -23.74 5.46 9.88
CA LYS A 49 -23.94 6.57 8.93
C LYS A 49 -23.66 6.11 7.48
N GLY A 50 -22.82 6.83 6.75
CA GLY A 50 -22.44 6.52 5.39
C GLY A 50 -21.34 5.45 5.23
N VAL A 51 -20.95 4.75 6.30
CA VAL A 51 -19.92 3.70 6.26
C VAL A 51 -20.56 2.33 6.52
N ALA A 52 -20.22 1.35 5.66
CA ALA A 52 -20.54 -0.06 5.90
C ALA A 52 -19.26 -0.90 5.75
N VAL A 53 -18.98 -1.71 6.77
CA VAL A 53 -17.84 -2.62 6.84
C VAL A 53 -18.36 -4.05 6.89
N TYR A 54 -17.98 -4.85 5.90
CA TYR A 54 -18.33 -6.27 5.81
C TYR A 54 -17.13 -7.09 6.25
N PRO A 55 -17.25 -7.94 7.29
CA PRO A 55 -16.20 -8.90 7.60
C PRO A 55 -16.06 -9.94 6.47
N ILE A 56 -14.85 -10.36 6.19
CA ILE A 56 -14.54 -11.40 5.21
C ILE A 56 -14.05 -12.64 5.95
N PHE A 57 -14.61 -13.77 5.56
CA PHE A 57 -14.21 -15.12 5.99
C PHE A 57 -13.82 -15.94 4.77
N SER A 58 -13.05 -17.00 4.98
CA SER A 58 -12.71 -17.95 3.92
C SER A 58 -12.87 -19.38 4.39
N GLU A 59 -13.30 -20.25 3.50
CA GLU A 59 -13.27 -21.70 3.70
C GLU A 59 -11.84 -22.28 3.59
N ILE A 60 -10.88 -21.47 3.16
CA ILE A 60 -9.47 -21.86 3.08
C ILE A 60 -8.79 -21.35 4.34
N THR A 61 -8.33 -22.28 5.17
CA THR A 61 -7.38 -21.98 6.26
C THR A 61 -5.98 -22.20 5.72
N SER A 62 -5.09 -21.23 5.93
CA SER A 62 -3.70 -21.38 5.54
C SER A 62 -3.03 -22.50 6.33
N THR A 63 -2.33 -23.37 5.64
CA THR A 63 -1.49 -24.42 6.26
C THR A 63 -0.10 -23.88 6.58
N LEU A 64 0.29 -22.76 5.99
CA LEU A 64 1.57 -22.11 6.23
C LEU A 64 1.55 -21.37 7.58
N ASP A 65 2.49 -21.72 8.46
CA ASP A 65 2.70 -20.99 9.70
C ASP A 65 3.64 -19.80 9.47
N TYR A 66 3.09 -18.57 9.55
CA TYR A 66 3.84 -17.33 9.42
C TYR A 66 3.41 -16.28 10.46
N LEU A 67 4.30 -15.32 10.74
CA LEU A 67 4.01 -14.15 11.57
C LEU A 67 3.58 -12.96 10.72
N GLY A 68 2.83 -12.03 11.31
CA GLY A 68 2.66 -10.68 10.78
C GLY A 68 3.83 -9.75 11.16
N LEU A 69 3.93 -8.60 10.48
CA LEU A 69 4.96 -7.59 10.72
C LEU A 69 5.01 -7.15 12.19
N THR A 70 3.86 -6.77 12.76
CA THR A 70 3.79 -6.26 14.14
C THR A 70 4.28 -7.28 15.15
N ALA A 71 3.73 -8.51 15.11
CA ALA A 71 4.12 -9.58 16.01
C ALA A 71 5.60 -9.97 15.86
N ALA A 72 6.17 -9.89 14.66
CA ALA A 72 7.58 -10.21 14.42
C ALA A 72 8.52 -9.11 14.96
N LEU A 73 8.14 -7.83 14.86
CA LEU A 73 8.89 -6.70 15.44
C LEU A 73 8.82 -6.74 16.98
N GLU A 74 7.63 -6.92 17.56
CA GLU A 74 7.43 -7.01 19.03
C GLU A 74 8.23 -8.17 19.66
N ARG A 75 8.27 -9.32 18.96
CA ARG A 75 9.09 -10.48 19.36
C ARG A 75 10.58 -10.30 19.10
N LYS A 76 11.00 -9.18 18.49
CA LYS A 76 12.40 -8.89 18.12
C LYS A 76 13.05 -9.95 17.22
N VAL A 77 12.23 -10.68 16.44
CA VAL A 77 12.71 -11.66 15.46
C VAL A 77 12.77 -11.10 14.04
N LEU A 78 12.23 -9.91 13.82
CA LEU A 78 12.36 -9.15 12.57
C LEU A 78 13.07 -7.84 12.86
N LYS A 79 14.08 -7.52 12.07
CA LYS A 79 14.79 -6.24 12.12
C LYS A 79 14.71 -5.55 10.76
N VAL A 80 14.31 -4.29 10.75
CA VAL A 80 14.24 -3.46 9.53
C VAL A 80 15.19 -2.29 9.69
N THR A 81 16.08 -2.07 8.71
CA THR A 81 17.11 -1.03 8.75
C THR A 81 17.28 -0.36 7.38
N GLU A 82 17.93 0.79 7.37
CA GLU A 82 18.50 1.34 6.13
C GLU A 82 19.55 0.36 5.55
N ILE A 83 19.78 0.41 4.25
CA ILE A 83 20.74 -0.48 3.56
C ILE A 83 22.18 -0.14 3.98
N HIS A 84 22.46 1.16 4.14
CA HIS A 84 23.74 1.72 4.57
C HIS A 84 23.52 3.04 5.33
N GLU A 85 24.55 3.60 5.96
CA GLU A 85 24.44 4.82 6.78
C GLU A 85 23.92 6.06 5.99
N GLY A 86 24.24 6.13 4.70
CA GLY A 86 23.69 7.16 3.79
C GLY A 86 22.17 7.05 3.60
N GLY A 87 21.60 5.87 3.82
CA GLY A 87 20.21 5.54 3.53
C GLY A 87 19.95 5.29 2.04
N SER A 88 18.84 4.62 1.75
CA SER A 88 18.35 4.41 0.38
C SER A 88 16.87 4.77 0.34
N VAL A 89 16.44 5.58 -0.63
CA VAL A 89 15.04 5.98 -0.73
C VAL A 89 14.12 4.82 -1.13
N PRO A 90 14.45 3.98 -2.13
CA PRO A 90 13.50 3.00 -2.65
C PRO A 90 13.52 1.66 -1.92
N GLU A 91 14.49 1.40 -1.03
CA GLU A 91 14.67 0.07 -0.46
C GLU A 91 15.12 0.11 1.00
N LEU A 92 14.70 -0.89 1.76
CA LEU A 92 15.15 -1.16 3.12
C LEU A 92 15.66 -2.60 3.23
N ARG A 93 16.49 -2.85 4.22
CA ARG A 93 17.00 -4.18 4.58
C ARG A 93 16.10 -4.79 5.66
N VAL A 94 15.67 -6.03 5.44
CA VAL A 94 14.88 -6.80 6.40
C VAL A 94 15.63 -8.08 6.73
N LYS A 95 15.89 -8.31 8.02
CA LYS A 95 16.46 -9.54 8.55
C LYS A 95 15.43 -10.26 9.40
N ASN A 96 15.06 -11.48 9.00
CA ASN A 96 14.20 -12.38 9.76
C ASN A 96 15.06 -13.46 10.43
N THR A 97 15.04 -13.51 11.75
CA THR A 97 15.77 -14.53 12.54
C THR A 97 14.84 -15.64 13.05
N ALA A 98 13.53 -15.54 12.77
CA ALA A 98 12.58 -16.58 13.13
C ALA A 98 12.71 -17.81 12.23
N LYS A 99 12.41 -18.99 12.78
CA LYS A 99 12.35 -20.27 12.04
C LYS A 99 11.11 -20.38 11.14
N ARG A 100 10.33 -19.33 11.02
CA ARG A 100 9.13 -19.25 10.19
C ARG A 100 9.10 -17.94 9.39
N PRO A 101 8.42 -17.93 8.24
CA PRO A 101 8.30 -16.72 7.42
C PRO A 101 7.56 -15.59 8.13
N VAL A 102 7.76 -14.35 7.65
CA VAL A 102 7.04 -13.15 8.12
C VAL A 102 6.31 -12.52 6.95
N LEU A 103 5.01 -12.30 7.08
CA LEU A 103 4.20 -11.58 6.11
C LEU A 103 4.25 -10.08 6.41
N LEU A 104 4.72 -9.32 5.43
CA LEU A 104 4.62 -7.87 5.37
C LEU A 104 3.48 -7.52 4.41
N VAL A 105 2.55 -6.64 4.81
CA VAL A 105 1.36 -6.30 4.01
C VAL A 105 1.54 -4.98 3.28
N ASP A 106 1.15 -4.92 1.99
CA ASP A 106 1.18 -3.70 1.16
C ASP A 106 0.49 -2.53 1.88
N GLY A 107 1.21 -1.42 1.98
CA GLY A 107 0.71 -0.21 2.62
C GLY A 107 0.99 -0.10 4.10
N GLU A 108 1.46 -1.14 4.81
CA GLU A 108 1.92 -0.98 6.18
C GLU A 108 3.03 0.07 6.25
N GLU A 109 2.95 0.93 7.26
CA GLU A 109 3.90 2.00 7.46
C GLU A 109 4.89 1.65 8.56
N LEU A 110 6.15 1.88 8.24
CA LEU A 110 7.31 1.76 9.11
C LEU A 110 7.76 3.15 9.52
N GLU A 111 7.94 3.38 10.81
CA GLU A 111 8.46 4.64 11.33
C GLU A 111 9.85 4.45 11.94
N GLY A 112 10.67 5.50 11.88
CA GLY A 112 12.00 5.51 12.45
C GLY A 112 13.10 5.82 11.45
N ALA A 113 14.32 5.44 11.80
CA ALA A 113 15.53 5.70 11.03
C ALA A 113 15.55 7.11 10.41
N LYS A 114 15.90 7.26 9.14
CA LYS A 114 16.02 8.56 8.47
C LYS A 114 14.70 9.19 8.05
N GLN A 115 13.68 8.37 7.78
CA GLN A 115 12.40 8.83 7.23
C GLN A 115 11.39 7.69 7.27
N ASN A 116 10.12 7.97 7.56
CA ASN A 116 9.07 6.96 7.55
C ASN A 116 8.86 6.37 6.15
N ARG A 117 8.51 5.09 6.09
CA ARG A 117 8.33 4.32 4.84
C ARG A 117 7.01 3.56 4.82
N THR A 118 6.50 3.29 3.64
CA THR A 118 5.40 2.33 3.41
C THR A 118 5.84 1.24 2.44
N LEU A 119 5.36 0.03 2.68
CA LEU A 119 5.64 -1.13 1.83
C LEU A 119 4.97 -0.97 0.46
N ASN A 120 5.71 -1.24 -0.62
CA ASN A 120 5.21 -1.13 -2.00
C ASN A 120 4.43 -2.35 -2.47
N SER A 121 4.61 -3.49 -1.81
CA SER A 121 3.90 -4.74 -2.07
C SER A 121 3.83 -5.59 -0.81
N SER A 122 2.98 -6.62 -0.82
CA SER A 122 3.02 -7.64 0.21
C SER A 122 4.16 -8.62 -0.06
N ILE A 123 4.88 -9.00 0.99
CA ILE A 123 6.11 -9.79 0.90
C ILE A 123 6.09 -10.86 1.98
N LEU A 124 6.31 -12.13 1.60
CA LEU A 124 6.57 -13.20 2.53
C LEU A 124 8.08 -13.35 2.70
N VAL A 125 8.63 -12.74 3.75
CA VAL A 125 10.06 -12.81 4.08
C VAL A 125 10.40 -14.23 4.52
N PRO A 126 11.36 -14.92 3.86
CA PRO A 126 11.71 -16.27 4.25
C PRO A 126 12.20 -16.38 5.71
N ALA A 127 12.07 -17.57 6.30
CA ALA A 127 12.67 -17.86 7.60
C ALA A 127 14.20 -17.72 7.53
N GLU A 128 14.82 -17.29 8.64
CA GLU A 128 16.29 -17.23 8.80
C GLU A 128 17.01 -16.57 7.62
N SER A 129 16.46 -15.45 7.13
CA SER A 129 16.93 -14.79 5.91
C SER A 129 17.10 -13.28 6.05
N GLU A 130 17.82 -12.70 5.09
CA GLU A 130 17.97 -11.27 4.93
C GLU A 130 17.68 -10.91 3.48
N ILE A 131 16.78 -9.94 3.26
CA ILE A 131 16.36 -9.48 1.94
C ILE A 131 16.25 -7.95 1.88
N LEU A 132 16.31 -7.39 0.68
CA LEU A 132 15.94 -6.01 0.42
C LEU A 132 14.47 -5.93 0.04
N ILE A 133 13.75 -4.95 0.60
CA ILE A 133 12.33 -4.73 0.35
C ILE A 133 12.09 -3.37 -0.29
N PRO A 134 11.22 -3.27 -1.32
CA PRO A 134 10.87 -2.02 -1.97
C PRO A 134 9.88 -1.23 -1.12
N VAL A 135 10.17 0.06 -0.93
CA VAL A 135 9.37 0.98 -0.13
C VAL A 135 9.17 2.32 -0.83
N SER A 136 8.24 3.13 -0.31
CA SER A 136 8.09 4.54 -0.64
C SER A 136 8.11 5.38 0.63
N CYS A 137 8.61 6.62 0.54
CA CYS A 137 8.63 7.54 1.66
C CYS A 137 7.23 8.04 2.01
N THR A 138 6.91 8.11 3.31
CA THR A 138 5.66 8.66 3.83
C THR A 138 5.87 9.90 4.71
N GLU A 139 7.07 10.48 4.67
CA GLU A 139 7.45 11.68 5.39
C GLU A 139 8.40 12.51 4.52
N GLN A 140 7.94 13.62 3.94
CA GLN A 140 8.72 14.36 2.93
C GLN A 140 9.83 15.21 3.52
N GLY A 141 9.59 15.83 4.69
CA GLY A 141 10.45 16.88 5.26
C GLY A 141 11.59 16.40 6.17
N ARG A 142 11.83 15.08 6.33
CA ARG A 142 12.87 14.55 7.21
C ARG A 142 13.82 13.61 6.45
N TRP A 143 15.12 13.82 6.66
CA TRP A 143 16.18 12.93 6.19
C TRP A 143 17.31 12.82 7.23
N ASN A 144 16.92 12.70 8.50
CA ASN A 144 17.81 12.56 9.65
C ASN A 144 17.31 11.45 10.57
N TYR A 145 18.24 10.79 11.26
CA TYR A 145 17.86 9.81 12.27
C TYR A 145 17.08 10.51 13.42
N SER A 146 15.92 9.95 13.73
CA SER A 146 15.13 10.34 14.89
C SER A 146 15.13 9.17 15.87
N GLY A 147 16.10 9.15 16.79
CA GLY A 147 16.27 8.04 17.73
C GLY A 147 17.03 6.86 17.14
N ASP A 148 16.48 5.64 17.28
CA ASP A 148 17.15 4.40 16.86
C ASP A 148 17.34 4.28 15.35
N LYS A 149 18.42 3.58 14.94
CA LYS A 149 18.71 3.27 13.54
C LYS A 149 17.77 2.20 12.94
N HIS A 150 16.73 1.79 13.67
CA HIS A 150 15.79 0.75 13.27
C HIS A 150 14.43 1.32 12.95
N PHE A 151 13.66 0.57 12.17
CA PHE A 151 12.27 0.86 11.92
C PHE A 151 11.38 0.03 12.85
N GLU A 152 10.30 0.67 13.30
CA GLU A 152 9.20 0.06 14.03
C GLU A 152 7.90 0.17 13.22
N SER A 153 6.85 -0.53 13.64
CA SER A 153 5.53 -0.33 13.06
C SER A 153 4.97 1.02 13.52
N SER A 154 4.58 1.89 12.59
CA SER A 154 3.92 3.16 12.94
C SER A 154 2.52 2.99 13.54
N GLY A 155 1.96 1.77 13.50
CA GLY A 155 0.57 1.51 13.86
C GLY A 155 -0.44 1.94 12.79
N HIS A 156 0.02 2.26 11.57
CA HIS A 156 -0.81 2.71 10.47
C HIS A 156 -0.59 1.90 9.18
N VAL A 157 -1.59 1.93 8.32
CA VAL A 157 -1.53 1.56 6.91
C VAL A 157 -1.80 2.83 6.11
N LEU A 158 -1.12 3.01 5.00
CA LEU A 158 -1.29 4.15 4.11
C LEU A 158 -2.76 4.35 3.75
N GLU A 159 -3.25 5.60 3.81
CA GLU A 159 -4.63 5.94 3.51
C GLU A 159 -5.08 5.31 2.17
N SER A 160 -6.30 4.78 2.13
CA SER A 160 -6.79 3.89 1.06
C SER A 160 -6.71 4.49 -0.34
N LYS A 161 -6.99 5.79 -0.52
CA LYS A 161 -6.91 6.46 -1.84
C LYS A 161 -5.45 6.60 -2.30
N THR A 162 -4.54 6.93 -1.39
CA THR A 162 -3.10 7.04 -1.64
C THR A 162 -2.50 5.66 -1.91
N ARG A 163 -2.92 4.64 -1.12
CA ARG A 163 -2.53 3.24 -1.32
C ARG A 163 -2.96 2.72 -2.70
N ALA A 164 -4.18 3.04 -3.15
CA ALA A 164 -4.66 2.67 -4.49
C ALA A 164 -3.81 3.27 -5.62
N ARG A 165 -3.43 4.55 -5.51
CA ARG A 165 -2.55 5.21 -6.47
C ARG A 165 -1.15 4.60 -6.47
N LYS A 166 -0.56 4.39 -5.29
CA LYS A 166 0.74 3.72 -5.12
C LYS A 166 0.70 2.32 -5.75
N MET A 167 -0.28 1.50 -5.42
CA MET A 167 -0.46 0.15 -5.98
C MET A 167 -0.52 0.16 -7.51
N LYS A 168 -1.26 1.12 -8.10
CA LYS A 168 -1.33 1.29 -9.56
C LYS A 168 0.03 1.69 -10.15
N SER A 169 0.77 2.59 -9.50
CA SER A 169 2.08 3.02 -9.98
C SER A 169 3.11 1.88 -9.94
N VAL A 170 3.12 1.08 -8.86
CA VAL A 170 3.95 -0.13 -8.74
C VAL A 170 3.59 -1.15 -9.82
N SER A 171 2.29 -1.41 -10.06
CA SER A 171 1.87 -2.29 -11.15
C SER A 171 2.42 -1.83 -12.51
N LYS A 172 2.33 -0.52 -12.80
CA LYS A 172 2.86 0.06 -14.04
C LYS A 172 4.37 -0.14 -14.17
N THR A 173 5.13 -0.01 -13.09
CA THR A 173 6.59 -0.19 -13.08
C THR A 173 6.95 -1.67 -13.26
N LEU A 174 6.24 -2.58 -12.61
CA LEU A 174 6.37 -4.02 -12.81
C LEU A 174 6.11 -4.44 -14.26
N TYR A 175 5.02 -3.93 -14.88
CA TYR A 175 4.71 -4.25 -16.27
C TYR A 175 5.79 -3.78 -17.25
N LYS A 176 6.47 -2.66 -16.97
CA LYS A 176 7.44 -2.05 -17.87
C LYS A 176 8.88 -2.48 -17.61
N MET A 177 9.27 -2.57 -16.35
CA MET A 177 10.67 -2.70 -15.93
C MET A 177 10.92 -3.87 -14.97
N ASN A 178 9.90 -4.67 -14.66
CA ASN A 178 9.98 -5.77 -13.69
C ASN A 178 10.54 -5.32 -12.31
N ASN A 179 10.13 -4.13 -11.84
CA ASN A 179 10.60 -3.51 -10.62
C ASN A 179 9.41 -3.07 -9.75
N TYR A 180 9.52 -3.21 -8.42
CA TYR A 180 8.51 -2.86 -7.42
C TYR A 180 8.55 -1.38 -6.98
N SER A 181 9.18 -0.51 -7.73
CA SER A 181 9.21 0.93 -7.41
C SER A 181 7.85 1.58 -7.58
N GLY A 182 7.42 2.34 -6.56
CA GLY A 182 6.28 3.24 -6.63
C GLY A 182 6.66 4.60 -7.23
N ASN A 183 5.67 5.39 -7.66
CA ASN A 183 5.87 6.79 -7.98
C ASN A 183 5.86 7.62 -6.69
N GLN A 184 7.03 8.02 -6.21
CA GLN A 184 7.19 8.75 -4.96
C GLN A 184 6.40 10.07 -4.93
N SER A 185 6.35 10.81 -6.04
CA SER A 185 5.59 12.06 -6.13
C SER A 185 4.08 11.82 -5.99
N GLU A 186 3.55 10.70 -6.50
CA GLU A 186 2.14 10.34 -6.31
C GLU A 186 1.83 10.00 -4.85
N VAL A 187 2.75 9.38 -4.12
CA VAL A 187 2.59 9.09 -2.70
C VAL A 187 2.57 10.40 -1.89
N TRP A 188 3.52 11.30 -2.09
CA TRP A 188 3.55 12.60 -1.42
C TRP A 188 2.30 13.45 -1.75
N ASN A 189 1.91 13.52 -3.02
CA ASN A 189 0.68 14.22 -3.41
C ASN A 189 -0.56 13.62 -2.74
N GLY A 190 -0.61 12.31 -2.55
CA GLY A 190 -1.68 11.64 -1.83
C GLY A 190 -1.70 12.01 -0.35
N ILE A 191 -0.53 12.06 0.30
CA ILE A 191 -0.40 12.46 1.71
C ILE A 191 -0.80 13.91 1.89
N HIS A 192 -0.34 14.84 1.04
CA HIS A 192 -0.75 16.26 1.09
C HIS A 192 -2.25 16.44 0.87
N GLN A 193 -2.88 15.63 -0.01
CA GLN A 193 -4.34 15.65 -0.16
C GLN A 193 -5.05 15.17 1.10
N PHE A 194 -4.49 14.16 1.79
CA PHE A 194 -5.04 13.66 3.04
C PHE A 194 -4.85 14.69 4.18
N GLU A 195 -3.69 15.34 4.30
CA GLU A 195 -3.46 16.47 5.21
C GLU A 195 -4.48 17.59 4.98
N THR A 196 -4.71 17.97 3.72
CA THR A 196 -5.69 19.00 3.33
C THR A 196 -7.12 18.58 3.66
N GLU A 197 -7.50 17.33 3.34
CA GLU A 197 -8.83 16.78 3.65
C GLU A 197 -9.10 16.78 5.16
N MET A 198 -8.07 16.56 5.97
CA MET A 198 -8.15 16.51 7.42
C MET A 198 -7.89 17.86 8.10
N ALA A 199 -7.50 18.89 7.36
CA ALA A 199 -7.02 20.17 7.89
C ALA A 199 -5.96 19.99 8.99
N ASN A 200 -5.10 18.98 8.84
CA ASN A 200 -4.06 18.60 9.81
C ASN A 200 -2.73 18.44 9.10
N TYR A 201 -1.85 19.40 9.27
CA TYR A 201 -0.55 19.48 8.59
C TYR A 201 0.57 19.06 9.53
N SER A 202 1.36 18.08 9.10
CA SER A 202 2.58 17.68 9.80
C SER A 202 3.74 18.64 9.45
N PRO A 203 4.60 19.03 10.40
CA PRO A 203 5.80 19.81 10.11
C PRO A 203 6.74 19.17 9.09
N THR A 204 6.74 17.85 9.01
CA THR A 204 7.55 17.06 8.07
C THR A 204 6.70 16.38 7.00
N SER A 205 5.41 16.71 6.87
CA SER A 205 4.44 16.02 6.03
C SER A 205 4.48 14.50 6.23
N ALA A 206 4.49 14.07 7.51
CA ALA A 206 4.46 12.66 7.88
C ALA A 206 3.02 12.12 7.88
N HIS A 207 2.76 11.11 7.09
CA HIS A 207 1.45 10.48 6.97
C HIS A 207 0.83 10.08 8.32
N LYS A 208 1.62 9.47 9.22
CA LYS A 208 1.14 9.04 10.55
C LYS A 208 0.61 10.21 11.40
N ASP A 209 1.14 11.42 11.20
CA ASP A 209 0.76 12.58 12.02
C ASP A 209 -0.66 13.05 11.72
N VAL A 210 -1.17 12.79 10.51
CA VAL A 210 -2.56 13.10 10.14
C VAL A 210 -3.54 12.40 11.07
N TYR A 211 -3.22 11.20 11.56
CA TYR A 211 -4.06 10.43 12.47
C TYR A 211 -4.03 10.88 13.93
N LYS A 212 -3.18 11.84 14.31
CA LYS A 212 -3.13 12.38 15.68
C LYS A 212 -4.36 13.19 16.04
N GLN A 213 -4.98 13.87 15.06
CA GLN A 213 -6.18 14.65 15.26
C GLN A 213 -7.44 13.80 15.23
N LYS A 214 -7.78 13.21 16.37
CA LYS A 214 -9.01 12.47 16.55
C LYS A 214 -10.08 13.35 17.18
N ASN A 215 -11.32 13.22 16.72
CA ASN A 215 -12.48 13.89 17.34
C ASN A 215 -13.49 12.86 17.87
N LYS A 216 -14.47 13.36 18.66
CA LYS A 216 -15.52 12.50 19.25
C LYS A 216 -16.31 11.72 18.19
N ALA A 217 -16.52 12.30 17.00
CA ALA A 217 -17.25 11.64 15.92
C ALA A 217 -16.47 10.44 15.37
N PHE A 218 -15.16 10.60 15.19
CA PHE A 218 -14.29 9.49 14.80
C PHE A 218 -14.30 8.39 15.85
N GLU A 219 -14.02 8.70 17.12
CA GLU A 219 -13.92 7.69 18.18
C GLU A 219 -15.25 6.91 18.36
N SER A 220 -16.40 7.62 18.36
CA SER A 220 -17.72 6.99 18.44
C SER A 220 -18.04 6.10 17.24
N GLY A 221 -17.65 6.51 16.03
CA GLY A 221 -17.84 5.70 14.83
C GLY A 221 -16.88 4.52 14.75
N PHE A 222 -15.61 4.77 15.02
CA PHE A 222 -14.53 3.78 14.90
C PHE A 222 -14.70 2.64 15.92
N SER A 223 -15.16 2.92 17.15
CA SER A 223 -15.41 1.89 18.16
C SER A 223 -16.36 0.77 17.67
N LYS A 224 -17.28 1.09 16.76
CA LYS A 224 -18.21 0.11 16.17
C LYS A 224 -17.54 -0.86 15.20
N PHE A 225 -16.47 -0.42 14.54
CA PHE A 225 -15.75 -1.20 13.53
C PHE A 225 -14.53 -1.93 14.10
N ARG A 226 -14.11 -1.58 15.31
CA ARG A 226 -12.93 -2.18 15.98
C ARG A 226 -13.13 -3.64 16.33
N LYS A 227 -14.37 -4.06 16.60
CA LYS A 227 -14.66 -5.43 17.02
C LYS A 227 -14.32 -6.41 15.90
N LEU A 228 -13.43 -7.36 16.19
CA LEU A 228 -13.09 -8.48 15.34
C LEU A 228 -14.08 -9.62 15.57
N GLU A 229 -14.60 -10.23 14.51
CA GLU A 229 -15.39 -11.45 14.60
C GLU A 229 -14.48 -12.68 14.63
N GLU A 230 -14.89 -13.74 15.30
CA GLU A 230 -14.12 -14.98 15.37
C GLU A 230 -13.91 -15.56 13.96
N GLY A 231 -12.66 -15.91 13.65
CA GLY A 231 -12.28 -16.44 12.32
C GLY A 231 -12.28 -15.40 11.20
N GLN A 232 -12.47 -14.11 11.48
CA GLN A 232 -12.43 -13.06 10.45
C GLN A 232 -11.02 -12.95 9.87
N GLN A 233 -10.96 -12.89 8.53
CA GLN A 233 -9.71 -12.84 7.77
C GLN A 233 -9.59 -11.58 6.89
N GLY A 234 -10.58 -10.70 6.90
CA GLY A 234 -10.53 -9.49 6.08
C GLY A 234 -11.73 -8.58 6.25
N VAL A 235 -11.71 -7.52 5.45
CA VAL A 235 -12.80 -6.54 5.38
C VAL A 235 -13.08 -6.12 3.95
N MET A 236 -14.34 -5.77 3.69
CA MET A 236 -14.78 -5.03 2.52
C MET A 236 -15.47 -3.76 2.99
N VAL A 237 -15.04 -2.60 2.50
CA VAL A 237 -15.50 -1.29 2.98
C VAL A 237 -16.27 -0.55 1.89
N VAL A 238 -17.42 0.03 2.27
CA VAL A 238 -18.29 0.85 1.44
C VAL A 238 -18.49 2.21 2.14
N ILE A 239 -18.30 3.31 1.41
CA ILE A 239 -18.50 4.68 1.91
C ILE A 239 -19.45 5.40 0.96
N ASP A 240 -20.49 6.05 1.50
CA ASP A 240 -21.54 6.74 0.73
C ASP A 240 -22.19 5.86 -0.37
N GLY A 241 -22.27 4.55 -0.10
CA GLY A 241 -22.80 3.56 -1.05
C GLY A 241 -21.81 3.14 -2.15
N HIS A 242 -20.56 3.60 -2.11
CA HIS A 242 -19.50 3.25 -3.06
C HIS A 242 -18.46 2.34 -2.42
N PRO A 243 -18.16 1.16 -3.00
CA PRO A 243 -17.08 0.31 -2.53
C PRO A 243 -15.73 1.03 -2.66
N VAL A 244 -14.97 1.09 -1.56
CA VAL A 244 -13.62 1.71 -1.52
C VAL A 244 -12.52 0.68 -1.63
N GLY A 245 -12.72 -0.51 -1.07
CA GLY A 245 -11.74 -1.58 -1.20
C GLY A 245 -12.02 -2.75 -0.28
N LEU A 246 -11.23 -3.79 -0.48
CA LEU A 246 -11.18 -4.96 0.38
C LEU A 246 -9.72 -5.33 0.67
N ASP A 247 -9.51 -5.90 1.85
CA ASP A 247 -8.26 -6.57 2.24
C ASP A 247 -8.58 -7.91 2.90
N PHE A 248 -7.76 -8.90 2.62
CA PHE A 248 -7.85 -10.27 3.14
C PHE A 248 -6.45 -10.80 3.46
N VAL A 249 -6.32 -11.45 4.62
CA VAL A 249 -5.12 -12.19 5.06
C VAL A 249 -5.52 -13.61 5.41
N SER A 250 -4.78 -14.61 4.93
CA SER A 250 -5.18 -16.02 5.00
C SER A 250 -5.23 -16.61 6.42
N ARG A 251 -4.54 -15.99 7.40
CA ARG A 251 -4.57 -16.38 8.81
C ARG A 251 -5.34 -15.38 9.66
N PRO A 252 -6.40 -15.81 10.38
CA PRO A 252 -7.19 -14.92 11.23
C PRO A 252 -6.36 -14.19 12.28
N GLU A 253 -5.34 -14.84 12.87
CA GLU A 253 -4.49 -14.25 13.90
C GLU A 253 -3.67 -13.09 13.32
N VAL A 254 -3.06 -13.28 12.14
CA VAL A 254 -2.28 -12.26 11.46
C VAL A 254 -3.17 -11.12 10.94
N TYR A 255 -4.40 -11.46 10.50
CA TYR A 255 -5.39 -10.43 10.17
C TYR A 255 -5.77 -9.61 11.42
N GLY A 256 -5.93 -10.25 12.58
CA GLY A 256 -6.21 -9.58 13.85
C GLY A 256 -5.17 -8.51 14.19
N ASP A 257 -3.88 -8.77 13.99
CA ASP A 257 -2.78 -7.84 14.24
C ASP A 257 -2.84 -6.56 13.36
N ILE A 258 -3.45 -6.65 12.18
CA ILE A 258 -3.54 -5.53 11.23
C ILE A 258 -4.95 -4.93 11.11
N HIS A 259 -5.97 -5.55 11.66
CA HIS A 259 -7.37 -5.19 11.52
C HIS A 259 -7.64 -3.70 11.77
N GLU A 260 -7.27 -3.18 12.94
CA GLU A 260 -7.50 -1.77 13.29
C GLU A 260 -6.78 -0.81 12.35
N LYS A 261 -5.56 -1.12 11.95
CA LYS A 261 -4.76 -0.30 11.02
C LYS A 261 -5.45 -0.23 9.65
N LEU A 262 -5.92 -1.37 9.14
CA LEU A 262 -6.63 -1.45 7.86
C LEU A 262 -7.94 -0.69 7.91
N ILE A 263 -8.78 -0.91 8.94
CA ILE A 263 -10.04 -0.16 9.09
C ILE A 263 -9.78 1.33 9.14
N LYS A 264 -8.82 1.81 9.95
CA LYS A 264 -8.45 3.23 10.02
C LYS A 264 -8.10 3.79 8.65
N SER A 265 -7.32 3.07 7.85
CA SER A 265 -6.89 3.53 6.51
C SER A 265 -8.06 3.82 5.56
N TYR A 266 -9.21 3.19 5.79
CA TYR A 266 -10.44 3.38 5.01
C TYR A 266 -11.37 4.44 5.58
N VAL A 267 -11.57 4.42 6.90
CA VAL A 267 -12.72 5.12 7.52
C VAL A 267 -12.34 6.39 8.28
N PHE A 268 -11.04 6.71 8.42
CA PHE A 268 -10.61 7.84 9.25
C PHE A 268 -11.21 9.16 8.76
N ALA A 269 -10.99 9.55 7.51
CA ALA A 269 -11.54 10.79 6.97
C ALA A 269 -13.09 10.81 6.93
N PRO A 270 -13.79 9.76 6.45
CA PRO A 270 -15.25 9.74 6.46
C PRO A 270 -15.87 9.86 7.86
N LEU A 271 -15.27 9.23 8.87
CA LEU A 271 -15.78 9.33 10.24
C LEU A 271 -15.46 10.67 10.90
N HIS A 272 -14.30 11.25 10.58
CA HIS A 272 -13.86 12.54 11.11
C HIS A 272 -14.65 13.70 10.52
N ASN A 273 -14.78 13.75 9.19
CA ASN A 273 -15.38 14.86 8.44
C ASN A 273 -16.89 14.69 8.20
N GLY A 274 -17.42 13.49 8.49
CA GLY A 274 -18.79 13.11 8.15
C GLY A 274 -18.90 12.52 6.74
N THR A 275 -20.00 11.82 6.52
CA THR A 275 -20.36 11.17 5.26
C THR A 275 -21.45 11.96 4.55
N LYS A 276 -21.52 11.87 3.23
CA LYS A 276 -22.49 12.62 2.40
C LYS A 276 -23.90 12.05 2.48
N SER A 277 -24.04 10.74 2.72
CA SER A 277 -25.32 10.06 2.76
C SER A 277 -25.26 8.82 3.65
N ASP A 278 -26.39 8.45 4.25
CA ASP A 278 -26.52 7.18 4.94
C ASP A 278 -26.51 6.00 3.97
N VAL A 279 -25.84 4.92 4.39
CA VAL A 279 -25.77 3.72 3.58
C VAL A 279 -26.93 2.79 3.92
N LYS A 280 -27.78 2.50 2.93
CA LYS A 280 -28.82 1.48 3.01
C LYS A 280 -28.20 0.09 2.72
N LYS A 281 -28.38 -0.89 3.60
CA LYS A 281 -27.81 -2.26 3.50
C LYS A 281 -28.00 -2.87 2.10
N LYS A 282 -29.21 -2.83 1.53
CA LYS A 282 -29.52 -3.39 0.20
C LYS A 282 -28.70 -2.73 -0.93
N ARG A 283 -28.50 -1.39 -0.85
CA ARG A 283 -27.69 -0.65 -1.83
C ARG A 283 -26.23 -0.99 -1.71
N ALA A 284 -25.70 -1.04 -0.48
CA ALA A 284 -24.32 -1.42 -0.22
C ALA A 284 -24.02 -2.84 -0.70
N SER A 285 -24.89 -3.81 -0.40
CA SER A 285 -24.68 -5.20 -0.84
C SER A 285 -24.67 -5.36 -2.36
N ARG A 286 -25.53 -4.61 -3.10
CA ARG A 286 -25.48 -4.59 -4.58
C ARG A 286 -24.16 -4.01 -5.10
N ALA A 287 -23.69 -2.92 -4.49
CA ALA A 287 -22.45 -2.26 -4.86
C ALA A 287 -21.24 -3.19 -4.60
N VAL A 288 -21.23 -3.90 -3.47
CA VAL A 288 -20.22 -4.91 -3.14
C VAL A 288 -20.22 -6.05 -4.15
N ALA A 289 -21.38 -6.61 -4.50
CA ALA A 289 -21.48 -7.66 -5.50
C ALA A 289 -20.92 -7.21 -6.87
N ALA A 290 -21.23 -5.99 -7.31
CA ALA A 290 -20.71 -5.43 -8.55
C ALA A 290 -19.17 -5.19 -8.47
N PHE A 291 -18.65 -4.78 -7.31
CA PHE A 291 -17.21 -4.62 -7.09
C PHE A 291 -16.49 -5.97 -7.18
N LEU A 292 -16.97 -7.00 -6.48
CA LEU A 292 -16.40 -8.33 -6.50
C LEU A 292 -16.44 -8.95 -7.91
N ALA A 293 -17.53 -8.78 -8.65
CA ALA A 293 -17.63 -9.24 -10.03
C ALA A 293 -16.58 -8.56 -10.93
N ARG A 294 -16.35 -7.25 -10.79
CA ARG A 294 -15.28 -6.55 -11.51
C ARG A 294 -13.89 -7.02 -11.10
N ALA A 295 -13.67 -7.21 -9.81
CA ALA A 295 -12.42 -7.73 -9.29
C ALA A 295 -12.13 -9.12 -9.84
N GLN A 296 -13.11 -10.02 -9.84
CA GLN A 296 -13.00 -11.38 -10.36
C GLN A 296 -12.66 -11.45 -11.85
N THR A 297 -13.12 -10.46 -12.65
CA THR A 297 -12.90 -10.39 -14.10
C THR A 297 -11.76 -9.45 -14.49
N ALA A 298 -11.03 -8.89 -13.51
CA ALA A 298 -9.91 -7.99 -13.76
C ALA A 298 -8.80 -8.68 -14.56
N ASN A 299 -8.10 -7.89 -15.38
CA ASN A 299 -6.93 -8.40 -16.10
C ASN A 299 -5.77 -8.59 -15.10
N ALA A 300 -5.37 -9.84 -14.93
CA ALA A 300 -4.38 -10.23 -13.93
C ALA A 300 -3.12 -10.81 -14.56
N ARG A 301 -1.96 -10.40 -14.04
CA ARG A 301 -0.64 -10.90 -14.39
C ARG A 301 0.16 -11.21 -13.12
N ALA A 302 0.90 -12.32 -13.13
CA ALA A 302 1.78 -12.73 -12.04
C ALA A 302 3.22 -12.28 -12.29
N PHE A 303 3.91 -11.93 -11.20
CA PHE A 303 5.32 -11.58 -11.13
C PHE A 303 5.95 -12.37 -10.00
N ASP A 304 7.26 -12.59 -10.06
CA ASP A 304 8.00 -13.13 -8.93
C ASP A 304 7.91 -12.14 -7.74
N SER A 305 7.53 -12.64 -6.55
CA SER A 305 7.55 -11.81 -5.35
C SER A 305 8.99 -11.51 -4.91
N VAL A 306 9.20 -10.41 -4.21
CA VAL A 306 10.48 -10.05 -3.58
C VAL A 306 10.93 -11.11 -2.58
N GLY A 307 10.00 -11.68 -1.79
CA GLY A 307 10.22 -12.82 -0.90
C GLY A 307 9.81 -14.15 -1.53
N HIS A 308 9.15 -15.00 -0.74
CA HIS A 308 8.54 -16.23 -1.26
C HIS A 308 7.29 -15.95 -2.08
N GLY A 309 7.03 -16.81 -3.07
CA GLY A 309 5.79 -16.86 -3.83
C GLY A 309 5.73 -15.90 -5.03
N PHE A 310 4.51 -15.58 -5.44
CA PHE A 310 4.18 -14.77 -6.61
C PHE A 310 3.27 -13.61 -6.23
N ASP A 311 3.55 -12.44 -6.79
CA ASP A 311 2.72 -11.25 -6.66
C ASP A 311 1.84 -11.12 -7.92
N LEU A 312 0.54 -11.26 -7.74
CA LEU A 312 -0.45 -11.10 -8.79
C LEU A 312 -0.93 -9.64 -8.80
N ARG A 313 -0.84 -8.98 -9.96
CA ARG A 313 -1.36 -7.63 -10.19
C ARG A 313 -2.58 -7.69 -11.08
N ALA A 314 -3.67 -7.06 -10.64
CA ALA A 314 -4.96 -7.09 -11.32
C ALA A 314 -5.48 -5.66 -11.55
N GLU A 315 -5.94 -5.38 -12.75
CA GLU A 315 -6.50 -4.08 -13.11
C GLU A 315 -7.83 -4.21 -13.87
N ALA A 316 -8.79 -3.36 -13.48
CA ALA A 316 -10.03 -3.15 -14.22
C ALA A 316 -10.39 -1.65 -14.21
N LYS A 317 -11.48 -1.27 -14.87
CA LYS A 317 -11.93 0.13 -14.88
C LYS A 317 -12.19 0.64 -13.46
N HIS A 318 -11.43 1.66 -13.02
CA HIS A 318 -11.47 2.24 -11.67
C HIS A 318 -11.18 1.26 -10.53
N LEU A 319 -10.41 0.22 -10.79
CA LEU A 319 -10.06 -0.81 -9.81
C LEU A 319 -8.61 -1.23 -10.01
N VAL A 320 -7.88 -1.38 -8.92
CA VAL A 320 -6.55 -1.97 -8.87
C VAL A 320 -6.52 -3.02 -7.77
N GLY A 321 -5.80 -4.10 -7.98
CA GLY A 321 -5.67 -5.16 -6.99
C GLY A 321 -4.32 -5.86 -7.02
N THR A 322 -3.99 -6.49 -5.91
CA THR A 322 -2.81 -7.34 -5.75
C THR A 322 -3.16 -8.59 -4.94
N ALA A 323 -2.45 -9.68 -5.20
CA ALA A 323 -2.52 -10.86 -4.35
C ALA A 323 -1.13 -11.50 -4.24
N LEU A 324 -0.65 -11.64 -3.01
CA LEU A 324 0.53 -12.46 -2.72
C LEU A 324 0.09 -13.92 -2.60
N ASN A 325 0.63 -14.75 -3.48
CA ASN A 325 0.37 -16.17 -3.51
C ASN A 325 1.65 -16.94 -3.21
N HIS A 326 1.54 -17.95 -2.35
CA HIS A 326 2.61 -18.90 -2.10
C HIS A 326 2.06 -20.31 -2.21
N GLU A 327 2.75 -21.17 -2.96
CA GLU A 327 2.23 -22.49 -3.33
C GLU A 327 0.83 -22.40 -3.95
N GLN A 328 -0.19 -22.97 -3.31
CA GLN A 328 -1.58 -22.93 -3.79
C GLN A 328 -2.48 -22.01 -2.98
N GLU A 329 -1.91 -21.15 -2.12
CA GLU A 329 -2.64 -20.27 -1.22
C GLU A 329 -2.45 -18.80 -1.58
N SER A 330 -3.51 -18.00 -1.41
CA SER A 330 -3.44 -16.55 -1.45
C SER A 330 -3.28 -16.05 -0.02
N LEU A 331 -2.09 -15.59 0.33
CA LEU A 331 -1.74 -15.17 1.69
C LEU A 331 -2.30 -13.79 2.04
N HIS A 332 -2.25 -12.87 1.07
CA HIS A 332 -2.83 -11.54 1.18
C HIS A 332 -3.47 -11.17 -0.15
N VAL A 333 -4.67 -10.59 -0.10
CA VAL A 333 -5.39 -10.08 -1.28
C VAL A 333 -5.92 -8.69 -0.96
N SER A 334 -5.67 -7.73 -1.83
CA SER A 334 -6.20 -6.37 -1.73
C SER A 334 -6.75 -5.89 -3.05
N PHE A 335 -7.94 -5.27 -3.03
CA PHE A 335 -8.54 -4.57 -4.15
C PHE A 335 -9.02 -3.20 -3.72
N LEU A 336 -8.63 -2.17 -4.44
CA LEU A 336 -8.92 -0.78 -4.10
C LEU A 336 -9.58 -0.08 -5.28
N SER A 337 -10.61 0.73 -4.99
CA SER A 337 -11.19 1.64 -5.97
C SER A 337 -10.23 2.81 -6.22
N LEU A 338 -9.97 3.11 -7.49
CA LEU A 338 -9.20 4.30 -7.87
C LEU A 338 -10.09 5.55 -7.77
N PRO A 339 -9.60 6.65 -7.17
CA PRO A 339 -10.33 7.89 -7.10
C PRO A 339 -10.75 8.38 -8.49
N GLN A 340 -11.99 8.92 -8.61
CA GLN A 340 -12.44 9.53 -9.86
C GLN A 340 -11.58 10.77 -10.17
N GLY A 341 -11.12 10.90 -11.40
CA GLY A 341 -10.22 11.98 -11.83
C GLY A 341 -8.81 11.53 -12.21
N PHE A 342 -8.41 10.32 -11.86
CA PHE A 342 -7.06 9.77 -12.17
C PHE A 342 -6.85 9.40 -13.65
N SER A 343 -7.91 9.51 -14.47
CA SER A 343 -7.89 9.15 -15.91
C SER A 343 -7.56 10.32 -16.85
N ARG A 344 -7.43 11.55 -16.35
CA ARG A 344 -7.02 12.67 -17.20
C ARG A 344 -5.48 12.74 -17.27
N ARG A 345 -4.93 12.21 -18.36
CA ARG A 345 -3.59 12.57 -18.85
C ARG A 345 -3.44 14.08 -18.72
N SER A 346 -2.40 14.55 -18.06
CA SER A 346 -1.97 15.95 -18.05
C SER A 346 -1.73 16.42 -19.50
N ARG A 347 -2.78 16.89 -20.16
CA ARG A 347 -2.69 17.77 -21.32
C ARG A 347 -2.63 19.20 -20.81
N THR A 348 -1.56 19.56 -20.13
CA THR A 348 -1.25 20.97 -19.84
C THR A 348 0.25 21.12 -19.67
N ARG A 349 0.99 20.92 -20.79
CA ARG A 349 2.34 21.43 -20.97
C ARG A 349 2.48 21.99 -22.39
N ARG A 350 1.60 22.97 -22.72
CA ARG A 350 1.77 23.79 -23.92
C ARG A 350 0.96 25.10 -23.78
N GLN A 351 1.29 25.89 -22.75
CA GLN A 351 0.84 27.31 -22.69
C GLN A 351 1.55 28.10 -21.59
N ILE A 352 2.84 27.84 -21.36
CA ILE A 352 3.72 28.80 -20.68
C ILE A 352 5.04 28.77 -21.44
N ARG A 353 5.00 29.26 -22.69
CA ARG A 353 6.15 29.69 -23.47
C ARG A 353 5.66 30.77 -24.43
N GLY A 354 5.37 31.94 -23.88
CA GLY A 354 4.94 33.06 -24.69
C GLY A 354 4.51 34.23 -23.81
N SER A 355 5.36 34.70 -22.88
CA SER A 355 5.21 36.03 -22.26
C SER A 355 6.40 36.38 -21.35
N PHE A 356 7.64 36.04 -21.77
CA PHE A 356 8.83 36.48 -21.04
C PHE A 356 9.98 36.90 -21.96
N ILE A 357 9.67 37.37 -23.19
CA ILE A 357 10.66 37.96 -24.10
C ILE A 357 10.03 39.16 -24.81
N ASP A 358 9.42 40.11 -24.11
CA ASP A 358 9.03 41.41 -24.68
C ASP A 358 9.05 42.54 -23.64
N ASN A 359 10.07 42.55 -22.75
CA ASN A 359 10.28 43.70 -21.86
C ASN A 359 11.77 43.89 -21.53
N ILE A 360 12.69 43.73 -22.52
CA ILE A 360 14.06 44.22 -22.41
C ILE A 360 14.48 44.70 -23.82
N THR A 361 13.90 45.80 -24.28
CA THR A 361 14.46 46.64 -25.35
C THR A 361 13.62 47.89 -25.47
N THR A 362 13.67 48.80 -24.49
CA THR A 362 13.42 50.23 -24.64
C THR A 362 13.86 50.94 -23.36
N GLU A 363 15.12 51.16 -23.19
CA GLU A 363 15.71 52.22 -22.39
C GLU A 363 17.20 52.23 -22.65
N ASN A 364 17.59 52.95 -23.73
CA ASN A 364 18.89 53.59 -23.92
C ASN A 364 18.86 54.29 -25.25
N ASN A 365 18.41 55.53 -25.26
CA ASN A 365 18.86 56.59 -26.17
C ASN A 365 18.07 57.87 -25.86
N SER A 366 18.68 58.73 -25.08
CA SER A 366 18.62 60.20 -25.18
C SER A 366 19.32 60.75 -23.93
N ASP A 367 20.53 61.22 -24.16
CA ASP A 367 20.91 62.59 -23.90
C ASP A 367 22.43 62.68 -23.94
N ASP A 368 22.91 63.09 -25.07
CA ASP A 368 24.19 63.78 -25.16
C ASP A 368 24.01 64.93 -26.16
N SER A 369 23.80 66.13 -25.62
CA SER A 369 24.24 67.40 -26.26
C SER A 369 23.94 68.59 -25.38
N SER A 370 24.94 69.37 -25.17
CA SER A 370 25.00 70.81 -24.88
C SER A 370 25.38 71.24 -23.47
N ASN A 371 26.55 71.74 -23.46
CA ASN A 371 27.31 72.75 -22.73
C ASN A 371 28.17 72.28 -21.55
#